data_02bea1ab9dea0d242ea6da494f757ae2
#
_entry.id   02bea1ab9dea0d242ea6da494f757ae2
#
_cell.length_a   1.000
_cell.length_b   1.000
_cell.length_c   1.000
_cell.angle_alpha   90.00
_cell.angle_beta   90.00
_cell.angle_gamma   90.00
#
_symmetry.space_group_name_H-M   'P 1'
#
loop_
_entity.id
_entity.type
_entity.pdbx_description
1 polymer ?
#
loop_
_entity_poly.entity_id
_entity_poly.type
_entity_poly.pdbx_seq_one_letter_code
_entity_poly.pdbx_strand_id
1 'polypeptide(L)'
;AQDWWPKMVMLKVMQQYYTATQDRRVIDFMTRYFRYQLDELPKNPLGKWTFWGEQRGGDNLMVVYWLYNITGDKFLLDLGELIHKQTFNWTDIFLNQNHLRRQHSLHCVNLAQGFKEPIVYYQQGKDSKQIQATRQAVNDIRHTIGLPTGLWGGDELLRFGKPTTGSELCTAVE
;
A
#
# COMPACT_ATOMS: atom_id res chain seq x y z
N ALA A 1 20.92 1.62 -3.39
CA ALA A 1 19.91 0.57 -3.23
C ALA A 1 18.75 0.85 -4.20
N GLN A 2 18.38 -0.17 -4.96
CA GLN A 2 17.37 -0.04 -6.02
C GLN A 2 15.99 -0.50 -5.58
N ASP A 3 15.88 -1.12 -4.41
CA ASP A 3 14.61 -1.55 -3.82
C ASP A 3 13.72 -0.34 -3.49
N TRP A 4 12.48 -0.40 -3.92
CA TRP A 4 11.51 0.68 -3.72
C TRP A 4 10.89 0.68 -2.33
N TRP A 5 10.76 -0.48 -1.69
CA TRP A 5 10.09 -0.59 -0.40
C TRP A 5 10.70 0.27 0.72
N PRO A 6 12.02 0.24 1.00
CA PRO A 6 12.59 1.10 2.04
C PRO A 6 12.39 2.59 1.80
N LYS A 7 12.29 2.99 0.52
CA LYS A 7 12.03 4.38 0.14
C LYS A 7 10.59 4.79 0.47
N MET A 8 9.60 3.88 0.33
CA MET A 8 8.20 4.14 0.72
C MET A 8 8.10 4.45 2.21
N VAL A 9 8.81 3.70 3.06
CA VAL A 9 8.87 3.95 4.50
C VAL A 9 9.46 5.33 4.79
N MET A 10 10.58 5.67 4.15
CA MET A 10 11.20 6.99 4.32
C MET A 10 10.27 8.13 3.87
N LEU A 11 9.53 7.95 2.78
CA LEU A 11 8.58 8.96 2.31
C LEU A 11 7.45 9.22 3.33
N LYS A 12 6.95 8.18 4.02
CA LYS A 12 5.99 8.34 5.13
C LYS A 12 6.60 9.14 6.30
N VAL A 13 7.86 8.86 6.65
CA VAL A 13 8.60 9.64 7.67
C VAL A 13 8.72 11.11 7.25
N MET A 14 9.07 11.38 5.98
CA MET A 14 9.17 12.74 5.45
C MET A 14 7.82 13.46 5.48
N GLN A 15 6.74 12.77 5.13
CA GLN A 15 5.38 13.29 5.24
C GLN A 15 5.04 13.71 6.68
N GLN A 16 5.31 12.84 7.65
CA GLN A 16 5.08 13.12 9.08
C GLN A 16 5.92 14.28 9.57
N TYR A 17 7.19 14.31 9.19
CA TYR A 17 8.09 15.41 9.54
C TYR A 17 7.58 16.76 8.99
N TYR A 18 7.15 16.79 7.73
CA TYR A 18 6.54 18.00 7.17
C TYR A 18 5.27 18.41 7.93
N THR A 19 4.43 17.45 8.26
CA THR A 19 3.19 17.74 8.99
C THR A 19 3.47 18.38 10.35
N ALA A 20 4.53 17.97 11.02
CA ALA A 20 4.93 18.50 12.33
C ALA A 20 5.67 19.85 12.24
N THR A 21 6.48 20.06 11.20
CA THR A 21 7.44 21.18 11.15
C THR A 21 7.13 22.23 10.09
N GLN A 22 6.33 21.89 9.09
CA GLN A 22 6.07 22.71 7.88
C GLN A 22 7.35 23.06 7.09
N ASP A 23 8.40 22.24 7.20
CA ASP A 23 9.66 22.46 6.51
C ASP A 23 9.53 22.26 5.00
N ARG A 24 9.54 23.33 4.25
CA ARG A 24 9.35 23.35 2.79
C ARG A 24 10.41 22.53 2.03
N ARG A 25 11.59 22.33 2.60
CA ARG A 25 12.65 21.51 2.00
C ARG A 25 12.18 20.08 1.74
N VAL A 26 11.25 19.58 2.55
CA VAL A 26 10.62 18.26 2.37
C VAL A 26 9.84 18.21 1.05
N ILE A 27 9.02 19.21 0.79
CA ILE A 27 8.21 19.28 -0.44
C ILE A 27 9.12 19.30 -1.66
N ASP A 28 10.16 20.15 -1.65
CA ASP A 28 11.12 20.25 -2.75
C ASP A 28 11.88 18.94 -2.99
N PHE A 29 12.28 18.26 -1.90
CA PHE A 29 12.95 16.97 -1.97
C PHE A 29 12.02 15.90 -2.55
N MET A 30 10.80 15.77 -2.04
CA MET A 30 9.84 14.75 -2.45
C MET A 30 9.38 14.96 -3.90
N THR A 31 9.21 16.22 -4.32
CA THR A 31 8.88 16.53 -5.71
C THR A 31 9.98 16.04 -6.66
N ARG A 32 11.25 16.30 -6.35
CA ARG A 32 12.37 15.79 -7.15
C ARG A 32 12.47 14.28 -7.12
N TYR A 33 12.25 13.68 -5.95
CA TYR A 33 12.26 12.22 -5.81
C TYR A 33 11.16 11.57 -6.64
N PHE A 34 9.95 12.08 -6.64
CA PHE A 34 8.85 11.50 -7.41
C PHE A 34 9.00 11.69 -8.92
N ARG A 35 9.67 12.76 -9.39
CA ARG A 35 10.07 12.87 -10.79
C ARG A 35 11.07 11.77 -11.17
N TYR A 36 12.09 11.56 -10.34
CA TYR A 36 13.02 10.45 -10.50
C TYR A 36 12.28 9.09 -10.49
N GLN A 37 11.33 8.88 -9.58
CA GLN A 37 10.58 7.63 -9.53
C GLN A 37 9.76 7.41 -10.79
N LEU A 38 9.10 8.44 -11.32
CA LEU A 38 8.34 8.36 -12.58
C LEU A 38 9.23 7.93 -13.76
N ASP A 39 10.44 8.48 -13.85
CA ASP A 39 11.39 8.16 -14.92
C ASP A 39 12.02 6.77 -14.78
N GLU A 40 12.16 6.28 -13.54
CA GLU A 40 12.82 5.01 -13.25
C GLU A 40 11.89 3.79 -13.21
N LEU A 41 10.65 3.93 -12.79
CA LEU A 41 9.71 2.81 -12.67
C LEU A 41 9.51 1.99 -13.96
N PRO A 42 9.54 2.56 -15.18
CA PRO A 42 9.47 1.77 -16.41
C PRO A 42 10.67 0.84 -16.61
N LYS A 43 11.85 1.21 -16.10
CA LYS A 43 13.10 0.43 -16.23
C LYS A 43 13.29 -0.50 -15.02
N ASN A 44 12.83 -0.06 -13.87
CA ASN A 44 12.97 -0.72 -12.58
C ASN A 44 11.59 -0.82 -11.90
N PRO A 45 10.70 -1.73 -12.33
CA PRO A 45 9.37 -1.91 -11.77
C PRO A 45 9.38 -2.18 -10.27
N LEU A 46 8.25 -1.92 -9.61
CA LEU A 46 8.12 -2.07 -8.15
C LEU A 46 8.56 -3.44 -7.64
N GLY A 47 8.21 -4.52 -8.33
CA GLY A 47 8.53 -5.89 -7.95
C GLY A 47 9.90 -6.40 -8.41
N LYS A 48 10.72 -5.56 -9.07
CA LYS A 48 11.98 -6.03 -9.69
C LYS A 48 12.99 -6.60 -8.68
N TRP A 49 13.11 -6.00 -7.51
CA TRP A 49 14.09 -6.35 -6.50
C TRP A 49 13.52 -7.18 -5.37
N THR A 50 12.33 -6.82 -4.92
CA THR A 50 11.56 -7.59 -3.95
C THR A 50 10.08 -7.50 -4.31
N PHE A 51 9.36 -8.60 -4.12
CA PHE A 51 7.90 -8.61 -4.26
C PHE A 51 7.20 -7.66 -3.27
N TRP A 52 7.88 -7.22 -2.23
CA TRP A 52 7.35 -6.26 -1.26
C TRP A 52 7.06 -4.90 -1.90
N GLY A 53 7.89 -4.45 -2.84
CA GLY A 53 7.66 -3.20 -3.55
C GLY A 53 6.32 -3.17 -4.27
N GLU A 54 5.99 -4.23 -5.00
CA GLU A 54 4.71 -4.32 -5.71
C GLU A 54 3.51 -4.55 -4.76
N GLN A 55 3.68 -5.37 -3.72
CA GLN A 55 2.56 -5.63 -2.80
C GLN A 55 2.23 -4.43 -1.91
N ARG A 56 3.19 -3.56 -1.65
CA ARG A 56 3.07 -2.37 -0.79
C ARG A 56 2.91 -1.05 -1.54
N GLY A 57 2.59 -1.11 -2.83
CA GLY A 57 2.42 0.09 -3.67
C GLY A 57 1.38 1.08 -3.16
N GLY A 58 0.39 0.63 -2.39
CA GLY A 58 -0.60 1.49 -1.75
C GLY A 58 0.01 2.54 -0.80
N ASP A 59 1.10 2.20 -0.11
CA ASP A 59 1.84 3.16 0.73
C ASP A 59 2.51 4.24 -0.10
N ASN A 60 3.08 3.87 -1.24
CA ASN A 60 3.65 4.84 -2.17
C ASN A 60 2.57 5.77 -2.73
N LEU A 61 1.44 5.21 -3.19
CA LEU A 61 0.30 5.97 -3.71
C LEU A 61 -0.22 7.00 -2.72
N MET A 62 -0.36 6.61 -1.46
CA MET A 62 -0.88 7.49 -0.42
C MET A 62 -0.02 8.75 -0.28
N VAL A 63 1.29 8.63 -0.32
CA VAL A 63 2.21 9.76 -0.19
C VAL A 63 2.29 10.57 -1.49
N VAL A 64 2.18 9.93 -2.66
CA VAL A 64 2.07 10.62 -3.95
C VAL A 64 0.85 11.54 -3.98
N TYR A 65 -0.32 11.02 -3.61
CA TYR A 65 -1.54 11.84 -3.59
C TYR A 65 -1.54 12.90 -2.49
N TRP A 66 -0.91 12.62 -1.34
CA TRP A 66 -0.69 13.64 -0.34
C TRP A 66 0.12 14.82 -0.88
N LEU A 67 1.21 14.56 -1.61
CA LEU A 67 2.02 15.61 -2.22
C LEU A 67 1.24 16.33 -3.32
N TYR A 68 0.47 15.60 -4.14
CA TYR A 68 -0.40 16.20 -5.15
C TYR A 68 -1.38 17.20 -4.55
N ASN A 69 -2.00 16.86 -3.42
CA ASN A 69 -2.95 17.75 -2.73
C ASN A 69 -2.29 19.04 -2.19
N ILE A 70 -0.97 19.02 -1.98
CA ILE A 70 -0.22 20.22 -1.53
C ILE A 70 0.25 21.05 -2.72
N THR A 71 0.75 20.40 -3.78
CA THR A 71 1.45 21.09 -4.89
C THR A 71 0.58 21.33 -6.11
N GLY A 72 -0.40 20.45 -6.36
CA GLY A 72 -1.18 20.45 -7.61
C GLY A 72 -0.41 19.94 -8.85
N ASP A 73 0.79 19.40 -8.67
CA ASP A 73 1.66 18.95 -9.75
C ASP A 73 1.09 17.72 -10.48
N LYS A 74 0.63 17.89 -11.71
CA LYS A 74 -0.08 16.83 -12.47
C LYS A 74 0.74 15.59 -12.74
N PHE A 75 2.09 15.68 -12.86
CA PHE A 75 2.93 14.51 -13.04
C PHE A 75 2.77 13.47 -11.92
N LEU A 76 2.33 13.89 -10.73
CA LEU A 76 2.04 12.99 -9.62
C LEU A 76 0.83 12.10 -9.89
N LEU A 77 -0.11 12.53 -10.72
CA LEU A 77 -1.21 11.68 -11.18
C LEU A 77 -0.71 10.63 -12.18
N ASP A 78 0.20 11.02 -13.10
CA ASP A 78 0.83 10.07 -14.02
C ASP A 78 1.65 9.02 -13.24
N LEU A 79 2.37 9.45 -12.22
CA LEU A 79 3.08 8.55 -11.32
C LEU A 79 2.11 7.64 -10.55
N GLY A 80 1.00 8.18 -10.05
CA GLY A 80 -0.03 7.40 -9.34
C GLY A 80 -0.60 6.28 -10.21
N GLU A 81 -0.92 6.58 -11.47
CA GLU A 81 -1.38 5.61 -12.46
C GLU A 81 -0.34 4.51 -12.72
N LEU A 82 0.94 4.89 -12.86
CA LEU A 82 2.03 3.95 -13.10
C LEU A 82 2.26 3.04 -11.89
N ILE A 83 2.25 3.59 -10.66
CA ILE A 83 2.38 2.81 -9.43
C ILE A 83 1.22 1.83 -9.31
N HIS A 84 -0.02 2.27 -9.52
CA HIS A 84 -1.19 1.39 -9.46
C HIS A 84 -1.05 0.22 -10.44
N LYS A 85 -0.66 0.46 -11.68
CA LYS A 85 -0.46 -0.58 -12.69
C LYS A 85 0.62 -1.60 -12.33
N GLN A 86 1.61 -1.18 -11.55
CA GLN A 86 2.71 -2.05 -11.11
C GLN A 86 2.48 -2.67 -9.73
N THR A 87 1.45 -2.21 -9.02
CA THR A 87 1.07 -2.76 -7.72
C THR A 87 0.29 -4.06 -7.91
N PHE A 88 0.48 -5.00 -6.98
CA PHE A 88 -0.28 -6.23 -6.92
C PHE A 88 -1.79 -5.95 -6.96
N ASN A 89 -2.54 -6.68 -7.76
CA ASN A 89 -3.96 -6.40 -7.99
C ASN A 89 -4.84 -6.73 -6.78
N TRP A 90 -4.74 -5.90 -5.76
CA TRP A 90 -5.51 -6.03 -4.52
C TRP A 90 -7.02 -5.96 -4.75
N THR A 91 -7.47 -5.16 -5.71
CA THR A 91 -8.89 -5.08 -6.08
C THR A 91 -9.44 -6.43 -6.48
N ASP A 92 -8.75 -7.16 -7.35
CA ASP A 92 -9.17 -8.50 -7.78
C ASP A 92 -9.09 -9.52 -6.65
N ILE A 93 -8.03 -9.48 -5.85
CA ILE A 93 -7.86 -10.36 -4.68
C ILE A 93 -9.07 -10.26 -3.73
N PHE A 94 -9.51 -9.05 -3.44
CA PHE A 94 -10.59 -8.83 -2.47
C PHE A 94 -11.98 -9.09 -3.04
N LEU A 95 -12.19 -8.87 -4.33
CA LEU A 95 -13.47 -9.17 -4.98
C LEU A 95 -13.70 -10.67 -5.19
N ASN A 96 -12.63 -11.46 -5.26
CA ASN A 96 -12.73 -12.90 -5.35
C ASN A 96 -12.72 -13.53 -3.95
N GLN A 97 -13.90 -13.82 -3.39
CA GLN A 97 -14.08 -14.34 -2.03
C GLN A 97 -13.25 -15.56 -1.67
N ASN A 98 -12.88 -16.39 -2.67
CA ASN A 98 -12.05 -17.56 -2.44
C ASN A 98 -10.55 -17.24 -2.57
N HIS A 99 -10.20 -16.10 -3.12
CA HIS A 99 -8.82 -15.79 -3.44
C HIS A 99 -7.99 -15.55 -2.17
N LEU A 100 -8.49 -14.75 -1.24
CA LEU A 100 -7.82 -14.52 0.05
C LEU A 100 -7.60 -15.84 0.80
N ARG A 101 -8.61 -16.71 0.82
CA ARG A 101 -8.51 -18.03 1.46
C ARG A 101 -7.55 -19.00 0.77
N ARG A 102 -7.30 -18.82 -0.52
CA ARG A 102 -6.36 -19.65 -1.29
C ARG A 102 -4.92 -19.13 -1.26
N GLN A 103 -4.72 -17.89 -0.91
CA GLN A 103 -3.41 -17.25 -0.83
C GLN A 103 -2.70 -17.57 0.50
N HIS A 104 -2.44 -18.85 0.76
CA HIS A 104 -1.73 -19.29 1.97
C HIS A 104 -0.31 -18.73 2.10
N SER A 105 0.26 -18.26 1.00
CA SER A 105 1.59 -17.64 0.95
C SER A 105 1.57 -16.12 1.13
N LEU A 106 0.40 -15.52 1.34
CA LEU A 106 0.31 -14.08 1.52
C LEU A 106 0.86 -13.68 2.89
N HIS A 107 1.85 -12.82 2.88
CA HIS A 107 2.44 -12.25 4.09
C HIS A 107 1.45 -11.29 4.75
N CYS A 108 1.26 -11.41 6.07
CA CYS A 108 0.23 -10.68 6.79
C CYS A 108 0.41 -9.15 6.72
N VAL A 109 1.65 -8.67 6.82
CA VAL A 109 1.96 -7.24 6.69
C VAL A 109 1.71 -6.73 5.26
N ASN A 110 1.98 -7.55 4.24
CA ASN A 110 1.65 -7.17 2.87
C ASN A 110 0.15 -7.00 2.66
N LEU A 111 -0.66 -7.86 3.30
CA LEU A 111 -2.11 -7.69 3.31
C LEU A 111 -2.52 -6.39 4.02
N ALA A 112 -1.94 -6.10 5.18
CA ALA A 112 -2.23 -4.90 5.96
C ALA A 112 -1.89 -3.61 5.17
N GLN A 113 -0.78 -3.59 4.47
CA GLN A 113 -0.40 -2.46 3.61
C GLN A 113 -1.17 -2.43 2.29
N GLY A 114 -1.55 -3.60 1.77
CA GLY A 114 -2.22 -3.72 0.49
C GLY A 114 -3.71 -3.41 0.52
N PHE A 115 -4.41 -3.69 1.65
CA PHE A 115 -5.87 -3.55 1.67
C PHE A 115 -6.35 -2.10 1.49
N LYS A 116 -5.51 -1.11 1.77
CA LYS A 116 -5.80 0.31 1.55
C LYS A 116 -5.64 0.74 0.08
N GLU A 117 -4.88 -0.01 -0.72
CA GLU A 117 -4.54 0.39 -2.09
C GLU A 117 -5.78 0.68 -2.97
N PRO A 118 -6.82 -0.17 -3.02
CA PRO A 118 -7.96 0.11 -3.87
C PRO A 118 -8.66 1.43 -3.53
N ILE A 119 -8.88 1.73 -2.25
CA ILE A 119 -9.56 2.97 -1.86
C ILE A 119 -8.66 4.21 -2.03
N VAL A 120 -7.36 4.06 -1.89
CA VAL A 120 -6.40 5.15 -2.16
C VAL A 120 -6.40 5.48 -3.65
N TYR A 121 -6.33 4.47 -4.52
CA TYR A 121 -6.36 4.70 -5.96
C TYR A 121 -7.74 5.16 -6.46
N TYR A 122 -8.82 4.80 -5.80
CA TYR A 122 -10.16 5.30 -6.15
C TYR A 122 -10.23 6.83 -6.26
N GLN A 123 -9.40 7.56 -5.55
CA GLN A 123 -9.35 9.02 -5.63
C GLN A 123 -9.06 9.52 -7.06
N GLN A 124 -8.32 8.76 -7.84
CA GLN A 124 -8.01 9.02 -9.25
C GLN A 124 -8.81 8.14 -10.20
N GLY A 125 -8.82 6.84 -9.99
CA GLY A 125 -9.40 5.84 -10.91
C GLY A 125 -10.92 5.86 -11.00
N LYS A 126 -11.61 6.24 -9.93
CA LYS A 126 -13.08 6.39 -9.85
C LYS A 126 -13.88 5.12 -10.19
N ASP A 127 -13.25 3.94 -10.22
CA ASP A 127 -13.95 2.68 -10.41
C ASP A 127 -14.61 2.22 -9.09
N SER A 128 -15.93 2.06 -9.10
CA SER A 128 -16.68 1.61 -7.92
C SER A 128 -16.25 0.24 -7.39
N LYS A 129 -15.62 -0.60 -8.22
CA LYS A 129 -15.03 -1.89 -7.79
C LYS A 129 -13.98 -1.71 -6.70
N GLN A 130 -13.24 -0.61 -6.72
CA GLN A 130 -12.22 -0.31 -5.71
C GLN A 130 -12.84 -0.07 -4.32
N ILE A 131 -13.98 0.61 -4.26
CA ILE A 131 -14.75 0.78 -3.02
C ILE A 131 -15.29 -0.57 -2.54
N GLN A 132 -15.85 -1.36 -3.46
CA GLN A 132 -16.39 -2.69 -3.15
C GLN A 132 -15.29 -3.61 -2.64
N ALA A 133 -14.13 -3.63 -3.29
CA ALA A 133 -12.97 -4.42 -2.90
C ALA A 133 -12.51 -4.08 -1.47
N THR A 134 -12.40 -2.79 -1.14
CA THR A 134 -11.99 -2.37 0.21
C THR A 134 -13.01 -2.80 1.27
N ARG A 135 -14.31 -2.63 1.00
CA ARG A 135 -15.37 -3.08 1.93
C ARG A 135 -15.35 -4.59 2.11
N GLN A 136 -15.18 -5.33 1.02
CA GLN A 136 -15.08 -6.79 1.05
C GLN A 136 -13.84 -7.23 1.82
N ALA A 137 -12.69 -6.58 1.60
CA ALA A 137 -11.45 -6.86 2.33
C ALA A 137 -11.62 -6.73 3.84
N VAL A 138 -12.20 -5.62 4.31
CA VAL A 138 -12.45 -5.41 5.74
C VAL A 138 -13.34 -6.51 6.33
N ASN A 139 -14.39 -6.89 5.60
CA ASN A 139 -15.31 -7.95 6.02
C ASN A 139 -14.60 -9.31 6.07
N ASP A 140 -13.90 -9.69 5.01
CA ASP A 140 -13.23 -10.99 4.91
C ASP A 140 -12.09 -11.14 5.92
N ILE A 141 -11.29 -10.10 6.10
CA ILE A 141 -10.21 -10.08 7.09
C ILE A 141 -10.76 -10.28 8.49
N ARG A 142 -11.83 -9.56 8.86
CA ARG A 142 -12.47 -9.71 10.17
C ARG A 142 -12.98 -11.12 10.41
N HIS A 143 -13.58 -11.76 9.40
CA HIS A 143 -14.16 -13.09 9.54
C HIS A 143 -13.16 -14.23 9.44
N THR A 144 -12.01 -14.02 8.79
CA THR A 144 -11.02 -15.08 8.53
C THR A 144 -9.85 -15.06 9.50
N ILE A 145 -9.32 -13.89 9.82
CA ILE A 145 -8.11 -13.71 10.64
C ILE A 145 -8.27 -12.67 11.74
N GLY A 146 -9.44 -12.05 11.86
CA GLY A 146 -9.72 -11.07 12.91
C GLY A 146 -9.66 -11.68 14.31
N LEU A 147 -9.10 -10.95 15.25
CA LEU A 147 -9.04 -11.27 16.67
C LEU A 147 -10.08 -10.46 17.45
N PRO A 148 -10.55 -10.95 18.61
CA PRO A 148 -11.49 -10.21 19.47
C PRO A 148 -10.99 -8.82 19.91
N THR A 149 -9.69 -8.62 19.89
CA THR A 149 -9.03 -7.32 20.20
C THR A 149 -9.18 -6.29 19.10
N GLY A 150 -9.71 -6.65 17.93
CA GLY A 150 -9.78 -5.81 16.74
C GLY A 150 -8.53 -5.89 15.84
N LEU A 151 -7.49 -6.58 16.28
CA LEU A 151 -6.30 -6.86 15.48
C LEU A 151 -6.53 -8.03 14.53
N TRP A 152 -5.57 -8.29 13.67
CA TRP A 152 -5.55 -9.45 12.78
C TRP A 152 -4.52 -10.47 13.27
N GLY A 153 -4.87 -11.76 13.18
CA GLY A 153 -3.95 -12.85 13.46
C GLY A 153 -3.12 -13.19 12.23
N GLY A 154 -1.83 -13.26 12.42
CA GLY A 154 -0.89 -13.68 11.40
C GLY A 154 0.50 -13.12 11.63
N ASP A 155 1.49 -13.89 11.18
CA ASP A 155 2.89 -13.52 11.15
C ASP A 155 3.39 -13.47 9.69
N GLU A 156 4.42 -14.22 9.36
CA GLU A 156 4.94 -14.33 7.99
C GLU A 156 3.90 -14.82 6.97
N LEU A 157 2.91 -15.61 7.40
CA LEU A 157 1.86 -16.14 6.53
C LEU A 157 0.48 -16.00 7.17
N LEU A 158 -0.54 -15.77 6.34
CA LEU A 158 -1.92 -15.84 6.78
C LEU A 158 -2.26 -17.27 7.19
N ARG A 159 -2.59 -17.47 8.47
CA ARG A 159 -2.96 -18.77 9.01
C ARG A 159 -4.38 -18.71 9.54
N PHE A 160 -5.31 -18.99 8.66
CA PHE A 160 -6.74 -18.91 8.93
C PHE A 160 -7.17 -19.67 10.19
N GLY A 161 -7.87 -18.98 11.08
CA GLY A 161 -8.63 -19.59 12.18
C GLY A 161 -7.81 -20.16 13.33
N LYS A 162 -6.50 -19.90 13.43
CA LYS A 162 -5.69 -20.35 14.58
C LYS A 162 -5.35 -19.17 15.49
N PRO A 163 -6.03 -18.99 16.63
CA PRO A 163 -5.77 -17.88 17.55
C PRO A 163 -4.39 -17.94 18.21
N THR A 164 -3.69 -19.07 18.07
CA THR A 164 -2.34 -19.30 18.58
C THR A 164 -1.23 -18.92 17.60
N THR A 165 -1.56 -18.48 16.39
CA THR A 165 -0.56 -17.91 15.48
C THR A 165 -0.19 -16.52 15.97
N GLY A 166 1.08 -16.16 15.87
CA GLY A 166 1.58 -14.85 16.27
C GLY A 166 0.83 -13.70 15.61
N SER A 167 0.95 -12.52 16.21
CA SER A 167 0.54 -11.26 15.58
C SER A 167 1.77 -10.40 15.44
N GLU A 168 2.10 -10.04 14.22
CA GLU A 168 3.23 -9.17 13.94
C GLU A 168 2.86 -7.71 14.22
N LEU A 169 3.74 -6.97 14.93
CA LEU A 169 3.51 -5.57 15.26
C LEU A 169 3.26 -4.72 14.00
N CYS A 170 3.97 -5.00 12.92
CA CYS A 170 3.80 -4.28 11.65
C CYS A 170 2.37 -4.39 11.12
N THR A 171 1.73 -5.56 11.28
CA THR A 171 0.31 -5.75 10.89
C THR A 171 -0.64 -4.91 11.73
N ALA A 172 -0.30 -4.68 12.99
CA ALA A 172 -1.14 -3.92 13.91
C ALA A 172 -1.01 -2.39 13.72
N VAL A 173 0.11 -1.94 13.16
CA VAL A 173 0.42 -0.51 12.98
C VAL A 173 -0.13 0.02 11.64
N GLU A 174 -0.20 -0.81 10.59
CA GLU A 174 -0.69 -0.42 9.26
C GLU A 174 -2.22 -0.38 9.19
#